data_04aebb1b346c74513d42405d9455548f
#
_entry.id   04aebb1b346c74513d42405d9455548f
#
_cell.length_a   1.000
_cell.length_b   1.000
_cell.length_c   1.000
_cell.angle_alpha   90.00
_cell.angle_beta   90.00
_cell.angle_gamma   90.00
#
_symmetry.space_group_name_H-M   'P 1'
#
loop_
_entity.id
_entity.type
_entity.pdbx_description
1 polymer ?
#
loop_
_entity_poly.entity_id
_entity_poly.type
_entity_poly.pdbx_seq_one_letter_code
_entity_poly.pdbx_strand_id
1 'polypeptide(L)'
;MVVRSPSRVKLAVLATSTVLVVSSVVTAPFALSAPDVGSPALEPFTVEKVIQFQLPAGVKANTADLSPDAQHLLVEVVVNGKTQVASTNLDGGDYQCISCGAATNATKVLALEDSKRIWYADTSGQQSTDQPGSGGTGSINYSLLECAPSIYDCKQKANTKVVFPSAKRNLPAQNREAKPDPFGEFVTWNEVSAIEGTRMSIAKLTKTAKGYELTDQRVFSPAWEHKSDYAADRENAMRFYEGASWHEGGRILKYQATSTGLNYDIFLMDTVTGERRQLTTDLDYNEAGDIAPDGKTVYFTSARGLDRMDVFTALQRPSLIDSGAFGQIARVGLWNNRRCMNEPWMMQMDPAQQLGGYSGQPLIIDRAWTVRGWSWFPDSTRAVINEQERPAGSQGPGAPDTPWRTSILRFPARAATTPLSPVHQDPAAIAKWSVPVKDFNPMMGRQAPLKTLKGKKSGTATIQYLGAYAIGSYAVDYTNYSDDGKTFIDGTERIVVPNATAGARWTANLKSKGERSGYLKGDITIGAQNKYTGDVKSEINGKMYSGVPTQADCPAPEIPKLAVSRADGGVLVTAMVPEDANPRPVRGVKVTAGQSSATTDDHGFANVALPPGATVNAQADGFQSTSIQVAGS
;
A
#
# COMPACT_ATOMS: atom_id res chain seq x y z
N MET A 1 -52.92 4.93 50.65
CA MET A 1 -53.85 5.26 49.56
C MET A 1 -53.29 4.50 48.32
N VAL A 2 -53.63 3.27 48.13
CA VAL A 2 -54.78 2.59 47.53
C VAL A 2 -55.20 3.25 46.21
N VAL A 3 -54.97 2.54 45.08
CA VAL A 3 -55.93 2.02 44.10
C VAL A 3 -55.16 1.59 42.85
N ARG A 4 -55.00 0.31 42.60
CA ARG A 4 -55.67 -0.70 41.76
C ARG A 4 -55.39 -0.62 40.24
N SER A 5 -54.84 -1.76 39.78
CA SER A 5 -54.80 -2.37 38.47
C SER A 5 -56.26 -2.61 37.91
N PRO A 6 -56.39 -2.82 36.59
CA PRO A 6 -56.80 -4.16 36.20
C PRO A 6 -56.12 -4.78 34.98
N SER A 7 -56.03 -6.08 35.07
CA SER A 7 -55.71 -7.12 34.08
C SER A 7 -56.82 -7.33 33.04
N ARG A 8 -56.44 -7.91 31.88
CA ARG A 8 -57.18 -8.91 31.02
C ARG A 8 -56.53 -8.93 29.62
N VAL A 9 -56.45 -9.99 28.80
CA VAL A 9 -56.85 -11.42 28.83
C VAL A 9 -56.09 -12.05 27.66
N LYS A 10 -55.68 -13.29 27.81
CA LYS A 10 -55.09 -14.17 26.78
C LYS A 10 -56.15 -14.59 25.77
N LEU A 11 -55.75 -14.70 24.49
CA LEU A 11 -56.37 -15.63 23.57
C LEU A 11 -55.31 -16.36 22.76
N ALA A 12 -55.22 -17.65 22.94
CA ALA A 12 -54.44 -18.58 22.13
C ALA A 12 -55.32 -19.12 21.01
N VAL A 13 -54.81 -19.13 19.80
CA VAL A 13 -55.40 -19.91 18.70
C VAL A 13 -54.28 -20.76 18.11
N LEU A 14 -54.39 -22.07 18.37
CA LEU A 14 -53.64 -23.10 17.61
C LEU A 14 -54.31 -23.28 16.25
N ALA A 15 -53.53 -23.21 15.20
CA ALA A 15 -53.90 -23.76 13.90
C ALA A 15 -52.74 -24.61 13.39
N THR A 16 -52.91 -25.92 13.47
CA THR A 16 -52.08 -26.94 12.84
C THR A 16 -52.36 -26.97 11.34
N SER A 17 -51.37 -26.68 10.53
CA SER A 17 -51.42 -26.94 9.08
C SER A 17 -50.21 -27.77 8.68
N THR A 18 -50.47 -29.00 8.33
CA THR A 18 -49.56 -29.97 7.74
C THR A 18 -49.26 -29.55 6.29
N VAL A 19 -48.06 -29.18 5.99
CA VAL A 19 -47.61 -28.94 4.60
C VAL A 19 -46.71 -30.08 4.15
N LEU A 20 -47.17 -30.81 3.15
CA LEU A 20 -46.38 -31.78 2.39
C LEU A 20 -45.23 -31.03 1.68
N VAL A 21 -43.99 -31.41 1.99
CA VAL A 21 -42.80 -30.97 1.24
C VAL A 21 -42.60 -31.92 0.06
N VAL A 22 -42.96 -31.47 -1.13
CA VAL A 22 -42.54 -32.08 -2.39
C VAL A 22 -41.22 -31.43 -2.77
N SER A 23 -40.11 -32.18 -2.64
CA SER A 23 -38.78 -31.76 -3.06
C SER A 23 -38.66 -31.84 -4.59
N SER A 24 -38.95 -30.76 -5.27
CA SER A 24 -38.50 -30.56 -6.65
C SER A 24 -37.13 -29.85 -6.62
N VAL A 25 -36.08 -30.55 -6.93
CA VAL A 25 -34.74 -29.98 -7.21
C VAL A 25 -34.88 -29.24 -8.54
N VAL A 26 -35.16 -27.94 -8.46
CA VAL A 26 -35.00 -27.03 -9.59
C VAL A 26 -33.58 -26.51 -9.49
N THR A 27 -32.70 -27.00 -10.37
CA THR A 27 -31.41 -26.34 -10.66
C THR A 27 -31.75 -24.98 -11.29
N ALA A 28 -31.86 -23.96 -10.48
CA ALA A 28 -31.89 -22.59 -10.97
C ALA A 28 -30.51 -22.29 -11.57
N PRO A 29 -30.44 -21.76 -12.81
CA PRO A 29 -29.18 -21.20 -13.29
C PRO A 29 -28.80 -20.06 -12.32
N PHE A 30 -27.52 -20.02 -11.93
CA PHE A 30 -26.97 -18.89 -11.18
C PHE A 30 -27.21 -17.61 -11.99
N ALA A 31 -28.26 -16.89 -11.66
CA ALA A 31 -28.42 -15.52 -12.10
C ALA A 31 -27.32 -14.74 -11.36
N LEU A 32 -26.25 -14.37 -12.08
CA LEU A 32 -25.33 -13.35 -11.62
C LEU A 32 -26.19 -12.12 -11.33
N SER A 33 -26.27 -11.73 -10.07
CA SER A 33 -26.91 -10.48 -9.70
C SER A 33 -26.27 -9.36 -10.53
N ALA A 34 -27.10 -8.51 -11.13
CA ALA A 34 -26.58 -7.33 -11.82
C ALA A 34 -25.65 -6.57 -10.87
N PRO A 35 -24.50 -6.08 -11.33
CA PRO A 35 -23.60 -5.31 -10.50
C PRO A 35 -24.34 -4.15 -9.88
N ASP A 36 -24.08 -3.92 -8.60
CA ASP A 36 -24.72 -2.86 -7.83
C ASP A 36 -24.46 -1.51 -8.53
N VAL A 37 -25.51 -0.71 -8.71
CA VAL A 37 -25.41 0.61 -9.32
C VAL A 37 -24.53 1.47 -8.42
N GLY A 38 -23.27 1.66 -8.79
CA GLY A 38 -22.25 2.36 -7.98
C GLY A 38 -20.98 1.56 -7.71
N SER A 39 -20.90 0.29 -8.16
CA SER A 39 -19.64 -0.46 -8.09
C SER A 39 -18.56 0.20 -8.95
N PRO A 40 -17.33 0.41 -8.43
CA PRO A 40 -16.24 0.96 -9.24
C PRO A 40 -15.95 0.06 -10.45
N ALA A 41 -15.96 0.66 -11.64
CA ALA A 41 -15.61 -0.05 -12.86
C ALA A 41 -14.10 -0.30 -12.93
N LEU A 42 -13.72 -1.47 -13.41
CA LEU A 42 -12.37 -1.74 -13.91
C LEU A 42 -12.18 -1.06 -15.27
N GLU A 43 -10.93 -0.86 -15.67
CA GLU A 43 -10.64 -0.16 -16.93
C GLU A 43 -9.46 -0.77 -17.69
N PRO A 44 -9.44 -0.70 -19.04
CA PRO A 44 -8.31 -1.12 -19.82
C PRO A 44 -7.10 -0.20 -19.62
N PHE A 45 -5.92 -0.77 -19.79
CA PHE A 45 -4.66 -0.05 -19.81
C PHE A 45 -3.71 -0.70 -20.82
N THR A 46 -2.92 0.12 -21.50
CA THR A 46 -2.03 -0.33 -22.56
C THR A 46 -0.66 0.33 -22.46
N VAL A 47 0.37 -0.36 -22.89
CA VAL A 47 1.70 0.23 -23.07
C VAL A 47 1.65 1.09 -24.34
N GLU A 48 1.65 2.41 -24.16
CA GLU A 48 1.71 3.36 -25.28
C GLU A 48 3.09 3.31 -25.92
N LYS A 49 4.15 3.20 -25.11
CA LYS A 49 5.52 3.23 -25.57
C LYS A 49 6.48 2.60 -24.58
N VAL A 50 7.44 1.81 -25.05
CA VAL A 50 8.65 1.43 -24.33
C VAL A 50 9.75 2.42 -24.69
N ILE A 51 10.32 3.09 -23.68
CA ILE A 51 11.34 4.12 -23.87
C ILE A 51 12.67 3.47 -24.24
N GLN A 52 13.26 3.93 -25.34
CA GLN A 52 14.59 3.52 -25.76
C GLN A 52 15.59 4.66 -25.46
N PHE A 53 16.26 4.58 -24.32
CA PHE A 53 17.21 5.63 -23.94
C PHE A 53 18.42 5.67 -24.87
N GLN A 54 18.67 6.85 -25.45
CA GLN A 54 19.83 7.14 -26.30
C GLN A 54 20.99 7.65 -25.41
N LEU A 55 21.68 6.74 -24.77
CA LEU A 55 22.71 7.06 -23.78
C LEU A 55 24.11 7.00 -24.40
N PRO A 56 25.08 7.79 -23.90
CA PRO A 56 26.47 7.67 -24.25
C PRO A 56 27.03 6.27 -23.94
N ALA A 57 28.10 5.88 -24.63
CA ALA A 57 28.77 4.61 -24.39
C ALA A 57 29.19 4.48 -22.93
N GLY A 58 28.90 3.32 -22.32
CA GLY A 58 29.21 3.03 -20.91
C GLY A 58 28.24 3.60 -19.88
N VAL A 59 27.20 4.33 -20.29
CA VAL A 59 26.12 4.79 -19.43
C VAL A 59 24.96 3.80 -19.49
N LYS A 60 24.38 3.44 -18.33
CA LYS A 60 23.21 2.55 -18.23
C LYS A 60 22.08 3.27 -17.50
N ALA A 61 20.85 3.16 -18.01
CA ALA A 61 19.65 3.62 -17.30
C ALA A 61 19.20 2.58 -16.28
N ASN A 62 18.68 3.05 -15.14
CA ASN A 62 17.99 2.23 -14.14
C ASN A 62 16.48 2.55 -14.16
N THR A 63 16.08 3.62 -13.47
CA THR A 63 14.70 4.05 -13.34
C THR A 63 14.53 5.46 -13.88
N ALA A 64 13.32 5.81 -14.27
CA ALA A 64 13.00 7.16 -14.72
C ALA A 64 11.66 7.63 -14.13
N ASP A 65 11.61 8.88 -13.72
CA ASP A 65 10.41 9.55 -13.26
C ASP A 65 10.04 10.69 -14.21
N LEU A 66 8.75 11.01 -14.30
CA LEU A 66 8.30 12.16 -15.05
C LEU A 66 8.78 13.44 -14.37
N SER A 67 9.31 14.37 -15.13
CA SER A 67 9.70 15.68 -14.62
C SER A 67 8.49 16.59 -14.40
N PRO A 68 8.60 17.65 -13.58
CA PRO A 68 7.48 18.56 -13.31
C PRO A 68 6.86 19.22 -14.53
N ASP A 69 7.63 19.45 -15.59
CA ASP A 69 7.11 20.02 -16.84
C ASP A 69 6.35 19.01 -17.72
N ALA A 70 6.35 17.73 -17.32
CA ALA A 70 5.75 16.62 -18.06
C ALA A 70 6.23 16.45 -19.51
N GLN A 71 7.37 17.05 -19.88
CA GLN A 71 7.99 16.97 -21.20
C GLN A 71 9.31 16.19 -21.18
N HIS A 72 9.90 15.99 -19.98
CA HIS A 72 11.17 15.30 -19.79
C HIS A 72 11.03 14.13 -18.82
N LEU A 73 11.99 13.23 -18.88
CA LEU A 73 12.22 12.19 -17.89
C LEU A 73 13.44 12.54 -17.07
N LEU A 74 13.36 12.32 -15.75
CA LEU A 74 14.51 12.29 -14.86
C LEU A 74 14.94 10.85 -14.70
N VAL A 75 16.10 10.53 -15.23
CA VAL A 75 16.61 9.17 -15.34
C VAL A 75 17.74 8.95 -14.34
N GLU A 76 17.62 7.95 -13.47
CA GLU A 76 18.74 7.44 -12.72
C GLU A 76 19.65 6.65 -13.67
N VAL A 77 20.90 7.09 -13.83
CA VAL A 77 21.85 6.46 -14.72
C VAL A 77 23.12 6.04 -13.96
N VAL A 78 23.75 4.97 -14.41
CA VAL A 78 25.05 4.54 -13.90
C VAL A 78 26.13 5.06 -14.85
N VAL A 79 27.00 5.94 -14.34
CA VAL A 79 28.15 6.52 -15.05
C VAL A 79 29.42 6.17 -14.28
N ASN A 80 30.33 5.41 -14.89
CA ASN A 80 31.60 4.97 -14.24
C ASN A 80 31.35 4.31 -12.87
N GLY A 81 30.34 3.46 -12.76
CA GLY A 81 30.00 2.73 -11.52
C GLY A 81 29.33 3.57 -10.43
N LYS A 82 28.97 4.82 -10.71
CA LYS A 82 28.25 5.72 -9.79
C LYS A 82 26.88 6.04 -10.33
N THR A 83 25.87 6.04 -9.47
CA THR A 83 24.53 6.47 -9.85
C THR A 83 24.47 7.99 -9.94
N GLN A 84 23.96 8.47 -11.03
CA GLN A 84 23.79 9.89 -11.35
C GLN A 84 22.37 10.15 -11.82
N VAL A 85 21.98 11.41 -11.89
CA VAL A 85 20.70 11.86 -12.46
C VAL A 85 20.95 12.53 -13.79
N ALA A 86 20.18 12.13 -14.78
CA ALA A 86 20.15 12.75 -16.10
C ALA A 86 18.73 13.18 -16.46
N SER A 87 18.58 14.10 -17.38
CA SER A 87 17.34 14.35 -18.09
C SER A 87 17.40 13.78 -19.51
N THR A 88 16.24 13.35 -20.00
CA THR A 88 15.99 13.01 -21.41
C THR A 88 14.63 13.55 -21.81
N ASN A 89 14.34 13.66 -23.11
CA ASN A 89 12.97 13.84 -23.56
C ASN A 89 12.14 12.55 -23.36
N LEU A 90 10.82 12.60 -23.60
CA LEU A 90 9.93 11.45 -23.45
C LEU A 90 10.21 10.30 -24.44
N ASP A 91 11.07 10.53 -25.43
CA ASP A 91 11.53 9.53 -26.39
C ASP A 91 12.85 8.85 -25.98
N GLY A 92 13.44 9.32 -24.88
CA GLY A 92 14.73 8.82 -24.38
C GLY A 92 15.94 9.46 -25.02
N GLY A 93 15.75 10.48 -25.91
CA GLY A 93 16.81 11.29 -26.51
C GLY A 93 17.18 12.51 -25.66
N ASP A 94 18.04 13.38 -26.20
CA ASP A 94 18.48 14.64 -25.57
C ASP A 94 19.08 14.44 -24.16
N TYR A 95 19.91 13.43 -24.03
CA TYR A 95 20.54 13.08 -22.76
C TYR A 95 21.41 14.21 -22.22
N GLN A 96 21.13 14.62 -20.98
CA GLN A 96 21.95 15.56 -20.23
C GLN A 96 22.16 15.06 -18.80
N CYS A 97 23.42 14.82 -18.40
CA CYS A 97 23.72 14.47 -17.02
C CYS A 97 23.64 15.70 -16.11
N ILE A 98 22.65 15.74 -15.26
CA ILE A 98 22.39 16.89 -14.36
C ILE A 98 23.35 16.85 -13.17
N SER A 99 23.53 15.71 -12.51
CA SER A 99 24.31 15.60 -11.28
C SER A 99 25.81 15.29 -11.49
N CYS A 100 26.23 14.97 -12.72
CA CYS A 100 27.64 14.69 -13.03
C CYS A 100 28.55 15.87 -12.64
N GLY A 101 29.63 15.57 -11.93
CA GLY A 101 30.56 16.57 -11.43
C GLY A 101 30.10 17.35 -10.19
N ALA A 102 28.84 17.21 -9.77
CA ALA A 102 28.28 17.89 -8.60
C ALA A 102 27.95 16.92 -7.45
N ALA A 103 27.42 15.73 -7.77
CA ALA A 103 27.08 14.71 -6.78
C ALA A 103 28.02 13.49 -6.89
N THR A 104 28.27 12.81 -5.76
CA THR A 104 29.08 11.59 -5.73
C THR A 104 28.26 10.38 -6.15
N ASN A 105 27.04 10.26 -5.63
CA ASN A 105 26.13 9.18 -5.94
C ASN A 105 24.68 9.65 -5.63
N ALA A 106 23.84 9.77 -6.63
CA ALA A 106 22.50 10.33 -6.50
C ALA A 106 21.44 9.28 -6.84
N THR A 107 20.63 8.92 -5.83
CA THR A 107 19.53 7.94 -5.96
C THR A 107 18.25 8.47 -5.35
N LYS A 108 17.12 7.82 -5.60
CA LYS A 108 15.79 8.23 -5.07
C LYS A 108 15.51 9.71 -5.37
N VAL A 109 15.60 10.03 -6.62
CA VAL A 109 15.56 11.40 -7.14
C VAL A 109 14.14 11.93 -7.16
N LEU A 110 13.97 13.17 -6.76
CA LEU A 110 12.71 13.92 -6.89
C LEU A 110 13.01 15.35 -7.34
N ALA A 111 12.48 15.78 -8.47
CA ALA A 111 12.51 17.19 -8.84
C ALA A 111 11.40 17.97 -8.10
N LEU A 112 11.70 19.21 -7.75
CA LEU A 112 10.70 20.13 -7.22
C LEU A 112 9.95 20.84 -8.36
N GLU A 113 8.74 21.30 -8.08
CA GLU A 113 7.85 21.96 -9.04
C GLU A 113 8.47 23.21 -9.70
N ASP A 114 9.48 23.82 -9.06
CA ASP A 114 10.18 24.97 -9.61
C ASP A 114 11.09 24.65 -10.81
N SER A 115 11.26 23.36 -11.13
CA SER A 115 12.15 22.88 -12.20
C SER A 115 13.60 23.40 -12.09
N LYS A 116 14.04 23.72 -10.88
CA LYS A 116 15.39 24.21 -10.57
C LYS A 116 16.12 23.38 -9.54
N ARG A 117 15.38 22.65 -8.70
CA ARG A 117 15.92 21.90 -7.58
C ARG A 117 15.62 20.41 -7.71
N ILE A 118 16.63 19.60 -7.39
CA ILE A 118 16.51 18.14 -7.31
C ILE A 118 16.88 17.70 -5.89
N TRP A 119 15.95 17.05 -5.23
CA TRP A 119 16.16 16.32 -4.00
C TRP A 119 16.65 14.91 -4.32
N TYR A 120 17.67 14.43 -3.63
CA TYR A 120 18.17 13.07 -3.82
C TYR A 120 18.80 12.49 -2.56
N ALA A 121 18.86 11.16 -2.47
CA ALA A 121 19.63 10.44 -1.47
C ALA A 121 21.06 10.21 -1.97
N ASP A 122 22.05 10.61 -1.16
CA ASP A 122 23.46 10.27 -1.39
C ASP A 122 23.79 8.98 -0.64
N THR A 123 23.91 7.89 -1.39
CA THR A 123 24.20 6.56 -0.85
C THR A 123 25.69 6.22 -0.90
N SER A 124 26.55 7.18 -1.23
CA SER A 124 27.99 6.97 -1.23
C SER A 124 28.49 6.57 0.18
N GLY A 125 29.08 5.39 0.29
CA GLY A 125 29.59 4.86 1.56
C GLY A 125 28.56 4.18 2.47
N GLN A 126 27.32 4.02 2.04
CA GLN A 126 26.32 3.25 2.77
C GLN A 126 26.13 1.86 2.16
N GLN A 127 26.12 0.82 3.00
CA GLN A 127 25.55 -0.46 2.60
C GLN A 127 24.05 -0.26 2.36
N SER A 128 23.52 -0.87 1.31
CA SER A 128 22.09 -0.83 0.98
C SER A 128 21.27 -1.17 2.22
N THR A 129 20.46 -0.22 2.68
CA THR A 129 19.57 -0.40 3.82
C THR A 129 18.39 -1.33 3.49
N ASP A 130 18.23 -1.71 2.23
CA ASP A 130 17.19 -2.61 1.73
C ASP A 130 17.61 -4.08 1.77
N GLN A 131 18.81 -4.41 2.24
CA GLN A 131 19.23 -5.80 2.44
C GLN A 131 18.66 -6.36 3.75
N PRO A 132 17.94 -7.50 3.71
CA PRO A 132 17.47 -8.18 4.92
C PRO A 132 18.68 -8.55 5.80
N GLY A 133 18.65 -8.15 7.06
CA GLY A 133 19.72 -8.46 8.02
C GLY A 133 20.88 -7.46 8.06
N SER A 134 20.96 -6.50 7.16
CA SER A 134 21.79 -5.34 7.38
C SER A 134 21.12 -4.50 8.48
N GLY A 135 21.51 -4.68 9.71
CA GLY A 135 21.27 -3.72 10.78
C GLY A 135 22.03 -2.43 10.49
N GLY A 136 21.86 -1.90 9.28
CA GLY A 136 22.49 -0.68 8.80
C GLY A 136 22.19 0.45 9.77
N THR A 137 23.13 0.79 10.60
CA THR A 137 23.07 1.88 11.58
C THR A 137 23.23 3.26 10.93
N GLY A 138 23.33 3.32 9.57
CA GLY A 138 23.57 4.55 8.83
C GLY A 138 22.27 5.27 8.45
N SER A 139 22.17 6.54 8.83
CA SER A 139 21.16 7.43 8.26
C SER A 139 21.43 7.65 6.77
N ILE A 140 20.39 7.65 5.95
CA ILE A 140 20.49 8.08 4.56
C ILE A 140 20.80 9.58 4.56
N ASN A 141 21.87 9.97 3.86
CA ASN A 141 22.18 11.38 3.63
C ASN A 141 21.32 11.88 2.47
N TYR A 142 20.76 13.05 2.63
CA TYR A 142 20.00 13.71 1.56
C TYR A 142 20.68 15.02 1.19
N SER A 143 20.60 15.35 -0.08
CA SER A 143 21.15 16.59 -0.64
C SER A 143 20.15 17.23 -1.59
N LEU A 144 20.33 18.53 -1.79
CA LEU A 144 19.61 19.31 -2.77
C LEU A 144 20.59 19.84 -3.81
N LEU A 145 20.35 19.52 -5.07
CA LEU A 145 21.06 20.04 -6.22
C LEU A 145 20.24 21.19 -6.81
N GLU A 146 20.80 22.40 -6.79
CA GLU A 146 20.20 23.57 -7.42
C GLU A 146 20.85 23.78 -8.81
N CYS A 147 20.01 24.00 -9.81
CA CYS A 147 20.39 24.20 -11.20
C CYS A 147 19.95 25.60 -11.69
N ALA A 148 20.78 26.27 -12.45
CA ALA A 148 20.42 27.49 -13.14
C ALA A 148 20.80 27.42 -14.63
N PRO A 149 19.89 27.83 -15.55
CA PRO A 149 18.57 28.41 -15.32
C PRO A 149 17.50 27.39 -14.88
N SER A 150 17.66 26.09 -15.20
CA SER A 150 16.73 25.00 -14.87
C SER A 150 17.43 23.65 -14.80
N ILE A 151 16.74 22.61 -14.33
CA ILE A 151 17.23 21.22 -14.36
C ILE A 151 17.37 20.67 -15.77
N TYR A 152 16.69 21.25 -16.76
CA TYR A 152 16.77 20.89 -18.19
C TYR A 152 17.91 21.61 -18.94
N ASP A 153 18.46 22.68 -18.38
CA ASP A 153 19.61 23.42 -18.87
C ASP A 153 20.50 23.83 -17.69
N CYS A 154 21.09 22.82 -17.01
CA CYS A 154 21.81 23.00 -15.76
C CYS A 154 23.25 23.44 -15.99
N LYS A 155 23.44 24.73 -16.35
CA LYS A 155 24.75 25.36 -16.62
C LYS A 155 25.53 25.65 -15.35
N GLN A 156 24.83 26.04 -14.29
CA GLN A 156 25.41 26.30 -12.97
C GLN A 156 24.80 25.32 -11.97
N LYS A 157 25.63 24.70 -11.16
CA LYS A 157 25.25 23.65 -10.22
C LYS A 157 25.72 24.02 -8.81
N ALA A 158 24.81 23.98 -7.84
CA ALA A 158 25.15 24.06 -6.43
C ALA A 158 24.58 22.84 -5.70
N ASN A 159 25.45 22.01 -5.16
CA ASN A 159 25.04 20.81 -4.44
C ASN A 159 25.22 21.01 -2.94
N THR A 160 24.15 20.85 -2.18
CA THR A 160 24.12 21.17 -0.76
C THR A 160 23.52 20.05 0.05
N LYS A 161 24.25 19.59 1.07
CA LYS A 161 23.76 18.59 2.03
C LYS A 161 22.64 19.17 2.90
N VAL A 162 21.61 18.34 3.18
CA VAL A 162 20.54 18.69 4.10
C VAL A 162 20.86 18.15 5.50
N VAL A 163 20.78 19.02 6.51
CA VAL A 163 21.03 18.66 7.91
C VAL A 163 19.73 18.29 8.61
N PHE A 164 19.66 17.06 9.12
CA PHE A 164 18.51 16.55 9.87
C PHE A 164 18.65 16.83 11.37
N PRO A 165 17.53 17.10 12.08
CA PRO A 165 17.56 17.36 13.52
C PRO A 165 18.11 16.19 14.36
N SER A 166 17.88 14.96 13.94
CA SER A 166 18.39 13.76 14.61
C SER A 166 19.92 13.72 14.70
N ALA A 167 20.63 14.32 13.73
CA ALA A 167 22.09 14.47 13.78
C ALA A 167 22.56 15.33 14.97
N LYS A 168 21.69 16.19 15.50
CA LYS A 168 21.98 17.08 16.65
C LYS A 168 21.73 16.41 18.01
N ARG A 169 21.04 15.25 18.04
CA ARG A 169 20.61 14.60 19.30
C ARG A 169 21.51 13.48 19.81
N ASN A 170 22.54 13.11 19.07
CA ASN A 170 23.43 11.97 19.39
C ASN A 170 22.70 10.63 19.61
N LEU A 171 21.48 10.50 19.11
CA LEU A 171 20.72 9.25 19.18
C LEU A 171 20.97 8.45 17.91
N PRO A 172 21.20 7.15 18.02
CA PRO A 172 21.30 6.28 16.85
C PRO A 172 19.89 6.15 16.24
N ALA A 173 19.62 6.96 15.25
CA ALA A 173 18.40 6.94 14.48
C ALA A 173 18.71 6.93 13.00
N GLN A 174 17.95 6.17 12.23
CA GLN A 174 17.98 6.21 10.77
C GLN A 174 16.92 7.18 10.26
N ASN A 175 17.32 8.13 9.41
CA ASN A 175 16.39 8.90 8.61
C ASN A 175 16.17 8.16 7.28
N ARG A 176 14.94 7.77 6.99
CA ARG A 176 14.57 7.01 5.80
C ARG A 176 13.49 7.74 5.03
N GLU A 177 13.47 7.54 3.71
CA GLU A 177 12.35 7.92 2.83
C GLU A 177 11.95 9.40 2.93
N ALA A 178 12.96 10.26 3.13
CA ALA A 178 12.70 11.69 3.22
C ALA A 178 12.27 12.25 1.86
N LYS A 179 11.12 12.95 1.85
CA LYS A 179 10.54 13.55 0.65
C LYS A 179 10.10 14.98 0.94
N PRO A 180 10.54 15.94 0.13
CA PRO A 180 10.03 17.30 0.18
C PRO A 180 8.57 17.35 -0.32
N ASP A 181 7.86 18.39 0.12
CA ASP A 181 6.59 18.78 -0.48
C ASP A 181 6.80 19.37 -1.88
N PRO A 182 5.75 19.54 -2.70
CA PRO A 182 5.89 20.07 -4.06
C PRO A 182 6.61 21.42 -4.15
N PHE A 183 6.46 22.27 -3.13
CA PHE A 183 7.09 23.60 -3.09
C PHE A 183 8.54 23.57 -2.59
N GLY A 184 8.96 22.47 -1.94
CA GLY A 184 10.26 22.37 -1.27
C GLY A 184 10.36 23.26 -0.04
N GLU A 185 9.25 23.43 0.69
CA GLU A 185 9.17 24.19 1.94
C GLU A 185 9.20 23.28 3.16
N PHE A 186 8.70 22.04 3.02
CA PHE A 186 8.67 21.03 4.05
C PHE A 186 9.27 19.71 3.58
N VAL A 187 9.72 18.89 4.53
CA VAL A 187 10.16 17.54 4.29
C VAL A 187 9.51 16.61 5.30
N THR A 188 8.96 15.49 4.80
CA THR A 188 8.53 14.38 5.65
C THR A 188 9.55 13.25 5.58
N TRP A 189 9.74 12.51 6.68
CA TRP A 189 10.61 11.33 6.71
C TRP A 189 10.24 10.37 7.82
N ASN A 190 10.70 9.16 7.69
CA ASN A 190 10.65 8.17 8.76
C ASN A 190 11.93 8.26 9.59
N GLU A 191 11.77 8.27 10.88
CA GLU A 191 12.86 8.16 11.83
C GLU A 191 12.74 6.82 12.56
N VAL A 192 13.72 5.95 12.37
CA VAL A 192 13.76 4.62 12.97
C VAL A 192 14.89 4.58 13.99
N SER A 193 14.55 4.40 15.25
CA SER A 193 15.49 4.29 16.36
C SER A 193 15.31 2.97 17.09
N ALA A 194 16.41 2.28 17.41
CA ALA A 194 16.39 1.09 18.23
C ALA A 194 15.91 1.36 19.68
N ILE A 195 15.92 2.61 20.10
CA ILE A 195 15.51 3.03 21.45
C ILE A 195 14.09 3.61 21.45
N GLU A 196 13.79 4.48 20.49
CA GLU A 196 12.53 5.25 20.45
C GLU A 196 11.47 4.64 19.53
N GLY A 197 11.84 3.70 18.67
CA GLY A 197 10.92 3.10 17.71
C GLY A 197 10.84 3.84 16.37
N THR A 198 9.74 3.64 15.68
CA THR A 198 9.48 4.33 14.42
C THR A 198 8.57 5.53 14.65
N ARG A 199 8.88 6.63 14.00
CA ARG A 199 8.02 7.81 13.97
C ARG A 199 8.09 8.47 12.61
N MET A 200 7.02 9.14 12.25
CA MET A 200 6.95 9.97 11.06
C MET A 200 7.06 11.42 11.46
N SER A 201 8.01 12.09 10.84
CA SER A 201 8.33 13.48 11.12
C SER A 201 8.05 14.38 9.92
N ILE A 202 7.73 15.61 10.20
CA ILE A 202 7.67 16.72 9.25
C ILE A 202 8.49 17.88 9.80
N ALA A 203 9.20 18.59 8.94
CA ALA A 203 9.93 19.81 9.32
C ALA A 203 10.00 20.80 8.17
N LYS A 204 10.24 22.05 8.49
CA LYS A 204 10.46 23.10 7.51
C LYS A 204 11.86 22.97 6.90
N LEU A 205 11.95 23.04 5.57
CA LEU A 205 13.22 23.08 4.86
C LEU A 205 13.72 24.53 4.78
N THR A 206 14.73 24.85 5.55
CA THR A 206 15.24 26.23 5.71
C THR A 206 16.63 26.36 5.06
N LYS A 207 16.77 27.30 4.13
CA LYS A 207 18.08 27.66 3.56
C LYS A 207 18.84 28.55 4.54
N THR A 208 20.08 28.18 4.84
CA THR A 208 21.00 28.90 5.73
C THR A 208 22.27 29.28 5.00
N ALA A 209 23.13 30.05 5.62
CA ALA A 209 24.45 30.38 5.05
C ALA A 209 25.35 29.14 4.86
N LYS A 210 25.05 28.02 5.54
CA LYS A 210 25.83 26.76 5.49
C LYS A 210 25.17 25.67 4.65
N GLY A 211 24.00 25.93 4.07
CA GLY A 211 23.23 24.97 3.30
C GLY A 211 21.77 24.87 3.72
N TYR A 212 21.20 23.67 3.67
CA TYR A 212 19.81 23.42 4.06
C TYR A 212 19.72 22.71 5.41
N GLU A 213 18.82 23.15 6.26
CA GLU A 213 18.52 22.53 7.55
C GLU A 213 17.02 22.28 7.66
N LEU A 214 16.65 21.14 8.29
CA LEU A 214 15.29 20.88 8.72
C LEU A 214 15.06 21.48 10.10
N THR A 215 14.14 22.43 10.19
CA THR A 215 13.80 23.16 11.42
C THR A 215 12.34 22.91 11.81
N ASP A 216 11.95 23.26 13.02
CA ASP A 216 10.59 23.13 13.53
C ASP A 216 10.01 21.71 13.39
N GLN A 217 10.84 20.70 13.68
CA GLN A 217 10.44 19.31 13.56
C GLN A 217 9.24 18.99 14.45
N ARG A 218 8.24 18.36 13.84
CA ARG A 218 7.04 17.85 14.47
C ARG A 218 6.87 16.37 14.13
N VAL A 219 6.21 15.63 15.01
CA VAL A 219 5.89 14.21 14.84
C VAL A 219 4.40 14.11 14.55
N PHE A 220 4.06 13.46 13.45
CA PHE A 220 2.66 13.26 13.06
C PHE A 220 2.19 11.79 13.17
N SER A 221 3.06 10.83 13.41
CA SER A 221 2.63 9.52 13.90
C SER A 221 2.09 9.66 15.32
N PRO A 222 0.97 8.98 15.67
CA PRO A 222 0.38 9.11 16.98
C PRO A 222 1.31 8.64 18.10
N ALA A 223 1.30 9.37 19.23
CA ALA A 223 1.82 8.89 20.49
C ALA A 223 0.67 8.40 21.37
N TRP A 224 0.91 7.39 22.17
CA TRP A 224 -0.08 6.99 23.16
C TRP A 224 0.01 7.88 24.41
N GLU A 225 -1.00 8.69 24.61
CA GLU A 225 -1.03 9.68 25.69
C GLU A 225 -1.48 9.09 27.06
N HIS A 226 -1.62 7.80 27.22
CA HIS A 226 -2.11 7.12 28.44
C HIS A 226 -3.54 7.50 28.92
N LYS A 227 -4.24 8.32 28.17
CA LYS A 227 -5.57 8.80 28.56
C LYS A 227 -6.69 7.83 28.22
N SER A 228 -6.44 6.85 27.38
CA SER A 228 -7.42 5.86 26.96
C SER A 228 -7.13 4.49 27.58
N ASP A 229 -8.19 3.81 28.01
CA ASP A 229 -8.16 2.42 28.45
C ASP A 229 -8.51 1.43 27.33
N TYR A 230 -8.69 1.91 26.08
CA TYR A 230 -9.04 1.07 24.95
C TYR A 230 -7.81 0.57 24.17
N ALA A 231 -7.84 -0.72 23.83
CA ALA A 231 -6.78 -1.35 23.05
C ALA A 231 -6.60 -0.72 21.67
N ALA A 232 -7.70 -0.38 21.00
CA ALA A 232 -7.67 0.24 19.69
C ALA A 232 -6.96 1.60 19.64
N ASP A 233 -7.01 2.38 20.74
CA ASP A 233 -6.29 3.64 20.81
C ASP A 233 -4.80 3.44 21.02
N ARG A 234 -4.41 2.39 21.76
CA ARG A 234 -3.00 2.01 21.89
C ARG A 234 -2.42 1.44 20.60
N GLU A 235 -3.22 0.73 19.80
CA GLU A 235 -2.80 0.18 18.52
C GLU A 235 -2.12 1.24 17.66
N ASN A 236 -2.71 2.42 17.55
CA ASN A 236 -2.15 3.52 16.75
C ASN A 236 -0.73 3.92 17.18
N ALA A 237 -0.44 3.93 18.47
CA ALA A 237 0.89 4.25 19.00
C ALA A 237 1.91 3.11 18.84
N MET A 238 1.43 1.89 18.62
CA MET A 238 2.27 0.70 18.47
C MET A 238 2.57 0.34 17.02
N ARG A 239 1.92 1.00 16.05
CA ARG A 239 2.11 0.75 14.62
C ARG A 239 3.55 1.00 14.18
N PHE A 240 4.00 0.20 13.23
CA PHE A 240 5.16 0.51 12.43
C PHE A 240 4.74 1.45 11.31
N TYR A 241 5.34 2.63 11.24
CA TYR A 241 5.03 3.67 10.27
C TYR A 241 6.17 3.81 9.28
N GLU A 242 5.85 3.93 7.98
CA GLU A 242 6.84 4.03 6.90
C GLU A 242 6.28 4.81 5.68
N GLY A 243 7.15 5.36 4.84
CA GLY A 243 6.87 5.73 3.46
C GLY A 243 5.94 6.91 3.22
N ALA A 244 6.04 8.02 3.97
CA ALA A 244 5.22 9.20 3.66
C ALA A 244 5.58 9.83 2.31
N SER A 245 4.56 10.22 1.54
CA SER A 245 4.69 11.00 0.31
C SER A 245 3.55 12.01 0.18
N TRP A 246 3.85 13.15 -0.47
CA TRP A 246 2.92 14.25 -0.68
C TRP A 246 2.09 14.03 -1.94
N HIS A 247 0.79 14.29 -1.84
CA HIS A 247 -0.16 14.13 -2.93
C HIS A 247 -1.22 15.23 -2.91
N GLU A 248 -2.07 15.27 -3.93
CA GLU A 248 -3.16 16.22 -4.08
C GLU A 248 -2.71 17.66 -3.84
N GLY A 249 -1.64 18.05 -4.56
CA GLY A 249 -1.06 19.39 -4.42
C GLY A 249 -0.49 19.70 -3.04
N GLY A 250 -0.10 18.69 -2.25
CA GLY A 250 0.44 18.84 -0.90
C GLY A 250 -0.60 18.74 0.22
N ARG A 251 -1.88 18.50 -0.10
CA ARG A 251 -2.96 18.36 0.89
C ARG A 251 -2.94 17.01 1.60
N ILE A 252 -2.62 15.94 0.89
CA ILE A 252 -2.66 14.58 1.41
C ILE A 252 -1.25 14.03 1.61
N LEU A 253 -0.99 13.44 2.77
CA LEU A 253 0.13 12.54 2.99
C LEU A 253 -0.35 11.10 2.89
N LYS A 254 0.17 10.36 1.93
CA LYS A 254 0.05 8.91 1.87
C LYS A 254 1.20 8.30 2.69
N TYR A 255 0.89 7.34 3.55
CA TYR A 255 1.88 6.58 4.30
C TYR A 255 1.45 5.13 4.45
N GLN A 256 2.35 4.26 4.83
CA GLN A 256 2.01 2.89 5.21
C GLN A 256 2.22 2.68 6.70
N ALA A 257 1.41 1.79 7.27
CA ALA A 257 1.56 1.39 8.66
C ALA A 257 1.00 -0.01 8.90
N THR A 258 1.46 -0.64 9.98
CA THR A 258 0.82 -1.88 10.43
C THR A 258 -0.62 -1.63 10.80
N SER A 259 -1.48 -2.58 10.48
CA SER A 259 -2.91 -2.55 10.71
C SER A 259 -3.38 -3.79 11.47
N THR A 260 -4.68 -4.00 11.50
CA THR A 260 -5.33 -5.14 12.16
C THR A 260 -4.69 -6.48 11.75
N GLY A 261 -4.41 -7.33 12.71
CA GLY A 261 -3.80 -8.65 12.49
C GLY A 261 -2.32 -8.62 12.15
N LEU A 262 -1.63 -7.51 12.37
CA LEU A 262 -0.24 -7.27 11.96
C LEU A 262 -0.05 -7.18 10.44
N ASN A 263 -1.11 -6.87 9.70
CA ASN A 263 -1.00 -6.55 8.29
C ASN A 263 -0.29 -5.21 8.08
N TYR A 264 0.01 -4.88 6.84
CA TYR A 264 0.65 -3.62 6.46
C TYR A 264 -0.18 -2.96 5.37
N ASP A 265 -0.71 -1.78 5.67
CA ASP A 265 -1.70 -1.12 4.84
C ASP A 265 -1.33 0.32 4.51
N ILE A 266 -1.99 0.85 3.49
CA ILE A 266 -1.88 2.23 3.07
C ILE A 266 -2.89 3.08 3.82
N PHE A 267 -2.41 4.20 4.34
CA PHE A 267 -3.18 5.22 5.02
C PHE A 267 -3.00 6.57 4.33
N LEU A 268 -4.04 7.38 4.43
CA LEU A 268 -4.04 8.76 4.01
C LEU A 268 -4.22 9.67 5.23
N MET A 269 -3.65 10.85 5.16
CA MET A 269 -3.80 11.87 6.18
C MET A 269 -3.94 13.24 5.52
N ASP A 270 -4.99 13.97 5.89
CA ASP A 270 -5.13 15.38 5.53
C ASP A 270 -4.14 16.21 6.36
N THR A 271 -3.24 16.92 5.70
CA THR A 271 -2.17 17.68 6.34
C THR A 271 -2.66 18.91 7.12
N VAL A 272 -3.85 19.41 6.80
CA VAL A 272 -4.46 20.58 7.45
C VAL A 272 -5.30 20.18 8.64
N THR A 273 -6.12 19.14 8.51
CA THR A 273 -7.05 18.71 9.59
C THR A 273 -6.47 17.64 10.50
N GLY A 274 -5.47 16.88 10.02
CA GLY A 274 -4.93 15.71 10.73
C GLY A 274 -5.83 14.49 10.66
N GLU A 275 -6.94 14.55 9.92
CA GLU A 275 -7.82 13.41 9.71
C GLU A 275 -7.08 12.29 8.98
N ARG A 276 -7.27 11.06 9.46
CA ARG A 276 -6.62 9.87 8.91
C ARG A 276 -7.65 8.87 8.42
N ARG A 277 -7.34 8.25 7.30
CA ARG A 277 -8.16 7.20 6.72
C ARG A 277 -7.27 6.03 6.29
N GLN A 278 -7.63 4.81 6.71
CA GLN A 278 -7.05 3.60 6.13
C GLN A 278 -7.64 3.42 4.74
N LEU A 279 -6.78 3.21 3.74
CA LEU A 279 -7.19 3.07 2.35
C LEU A 279 -7.33 1.61 1.94
N THR A 280 -6.39 0.76 2.32
CA THR A 280 -6.42 -0.67 2.02
C THR A 280 -6.81 -1.47 3.27
N THR A 281 -7.65 -2.49 3.14
CA THR A 281 -8.25 -3.23 4.27
C THR A 281 -8.27 -4.74 4.05
N ASP A 282 -7.65 -5.24 2.99
CA ASP A 282 -7.51 -6.67 2.72
C ASP A 282 -6.54 -7.36 3.70
N LEU A 283 -6.39 -8.66 3.57
CA LEU A 283 -5.53 -9.45 4.46
C LEU A 283 -4.06 -9.48 4.04
N ASP A 284 -3.77 -9.03 2.83
CA ASP A 284 -2.43 -9.06 2.28
C ASP A 284 -1.67 -7.75 2.47
N TYR A 285 -0.36 -7.84 2.29
CA TYR A 285 0.57 -6.72 2.41
C TYR A 285 0.37 -5.69 1.30
N ASN A 286 0.30 -4.40 1.68
CA ASN A 286 0.18 -3.27 0.77
C ASN A 286 1.29 -2.25 1.03
N GLU A 287 2.00 -1.84 -0.01
CA GLU A 287 3.14 -0.92 0.12
C GLU A 287 3.20 0.05 -1.05
N ALA A 288 4.07 1.06 -0.91
CA ALA A 288 4.34 2.09 -1.90
C ALA A 288 3.07 2.85 -2.33
N GLY A 289 3.06 3.33 -3.53
CA GLY A 289 1.88 3.93 -4.14
C GLY A 289 2.05 5.40 -4.48
N ASP A 290 1.27 5.78 -5.48
CA ASP A 290 1.21 7.14 -5.97
C ASP A 290 -0.24 7.49 -6.31
N ILE A 291 -0.69 8.67 -5.90
CA ILE A 291 -2.06 9.13 -6.13
C ILE A 291 -2.08 9.92 -7.44
N ALA A 292 -3.07 9.63 -8.29
CA ALA A 292 -3.26 10.38 -9.51
C ALA A 292 -3.49 11.88 -9.21
N PRO A 293 -3.01 12.80 -10.06
CA PRO A 293 -3.09 14.24 -9.80
C PRO A 293 -4.50 14.80 -9.63
N ASP A 294 -5.53 14.06 -10.08
CA ASP A 294 -6.94 14.41 -9.85
C ASP A 294 -7.49 13.95 -8.48
N GLY A 295 -6.69 13.26 -7.68
CA GLY A 295 -7.08 12.77 -6.35
C GLY A 295 -8.06 11.59 -6.34
N LYS A 296 -8.35 10.95 -7.49
CA LYS A 296 -9.41 9.94 -7.58
C LYS A 296 -8.92 8.50 -7.56
N THR A 297 -7.67 8.28 -7.94
CA THR A 297 -7.10 6.94 -8.12
C THR A 297 -5.77 6.83 -7.42
N VAL A 298 -5.50 5.70 -6.80
CA VAL A 298 -4.19 5.36 -6.25
C VAL A 298 -3.64 4.14 -6.98
N TYR A 299 -2.37 4.23 -7.41
CA TYR A 299 -1.51 3.10 -7.70
C TYR A 299 -0.81 2.65 -6.42
N PHE A 300 -0.65 1.35 -6.24
CA PHE A 300 0.10 0.78 -5.12
C PHE A 300 0.62 -0.62 -5.47
N THR A 301 1.48 -1.15 -4.62
CA THR A 301 1.95 -2.53 -4.74
C THR A 301 1.35 -3.40 -3.65
N SER A 302 1.00 -4.64 -3.99
CA SER A 302 0.27 -5.53 -3.10
C SER A 302 0.61 -7.00 -3.34
N ALA A 303 0.39 -7.82 -2.32
CA ALA A 303 0.39 -9.28 -2.42
C ALA A 303 -1.02 -9.87 -2.63
N ARG A 304 -2.02 -9.05 -2.91
CA ARG A 304 -3.43 -9.47 -3.11
C ARG A 304 -3.56 -10.63 -4.08
N GLY A 305 -4.40 -11.59 -3.71
CA GLY A 305 -4.64 -12.79 -4.48
C GLY A 305 -3.51 -13.82 -4.45
N LEU A 306 -2.50 -13.62 -3.61
CA LEU A 306 -1.37 -14.53 -3.46
C LEU A 306 -1.28 -15.15 -2.06
N ASP A 307 -2.19 -14.81 -1.15
CA ASP A 307 -2.33 -15.34 0.22
C ASP A 307 -1.00 -15.31 1.02
N ARG A 308 -0.22 -14.22 0.91
CA ARG A 308 1.13 -14.16 1.50
C ARG A 308 1.17 -13.81 2.99
N MET A 309 0.20 -13.04 3.43
CA MET A 309 0.10 -12.65 4.84
C MET A 309 -1.08 -13.31 5.54
N ASP A 310 -2.00 -13.89 4.82
CA ASP A 310 -3.28 -14.40 5.31
C ASP A 310 -3.14 -15.33 6.50
N VAL A 311 -2.14 -16.20 6.51
CA VAL A 311 -1.91 -17.11 7.63
C VAL A 311 -1.70 -16.36 8.97
N PHE A 312 -1.18 -15.12 8.93
CA PHE A 312 -0.98 -14.28 10.11
C PHE A 312 -2.13 -13.30 10.35
N THR A 313 -2.78 -12.84 9.30
CA THR A 313 -3.72 -11.70 9.29
C THR A 313 -5.18 -12.12 9.26
N ALA A 314 -5.52 -13.34 8.85
CA ALA A 314 -6.89 -13.81 8.73
C ALA A 314 -7.68 -13.66 10.05
N LEU A 315 -7.07 -13.93 11.20
CA LEU A 315 -7.62 -13.59 12.49
C LEU A 315 -7.28 -12.13 12.82
N GLN A 316 -8.18 -11.22 12.44
CA GLN A 316 -8.02 -9.78 12.64
C GLN A 316 -8.07 -9.43 14.13
N ARG A 317 -7.06 -8.73 14.61
CA ARG A 317 -6.89 -8.30 16.00
C ARG A 317 -6.07 -7.01 16.06
N PRO A 318 -6.19 -6.21 17.13
CA PRO A 318 -5.35 -5.02 17.27
C PRO A 318 -3.85 -5.36 17.21
N SER A 319 -3.07 -4.56 16.50
CA SER A 319 -1.60 -4.69 16.44
C SER A 319 -0.97 -4.18 17.74
N LEU A 320 -1.07 -4.96 18.82
CA LEU A 320 -0.57 -4.60 20.15
C LEU A 320 0.86 -5.10 20.43
N ILE A 321 1.42 -5.91 19.55
CA ILE A 321 2.84 -6.25 19.57
C ILE A 321 3.64 -5.04 19.06
N ASP A 322 4.69 -4.71 19.76
CA ASP A 322 5.53 -3.55 19.44
C ASP A 322 6.07 -3.60 17.99
N SER A 323 6.17 -2.44 17.37
CA SER A 323 6.60 -2.29 15.99
C SER A 323 8.01 -2.83 15.70
N GLY A 324 8.92 -2.80 16.69
CA GLY A 324 10.22 -3.43 16.56
C GLY A 324 10.16 -4.95 16.52
N ALA A 325 9.25 -5.53 17.31
CA ALA A 325 8.97 -6.96 17.26
C ALA A 325 8.23 -7.35 15.96
N PHE A 326 7.30 -6.52 15.50
CA PHE A 326 6.62 -6.73 14.21
C PHE A 326 7.61 -6.95 13.07
N GLY A 327 8.67 -6.15 12.99
CA GLY A 327 9.71 -6.30 11.96
C GLY A 327 10.32 -7.70 11.91
N GLN A 328 10.36 -8.44 13.01
CA GLN A 328 10.83 -9.83 13.05
C GLN A 328 9.80 -10.79 12.46
N ILE A 329 8.51 -10.59 12.73
CA ILE A 329 7.43 -11.40 12.14
C ILE A 329 7.29 -11.10 10.65
N ALA A 330 7.25 -9.83 10.29
CA ALA A 330 7.14 -9.39 8.92
C ALA A 330 8.27 -9.95 8.03
N ARG A 331 9.49 -10.05 8.55
CA ARG A 331 10.61 -10.65 7.81
C ARG A 331 10.31 -12.05 7.31
N VAL A 332 9.60 -12.86 8.07
CA VAL A 332 9.27 -14.23 7.65
C VAL A 332 8.25 -14.21 6.48
N GLY A 333 7.15 -13.47 6.66
CA GLY A 333 6.11 -13.38 5.63
C GLY A 333 6.53 -12.53 4.44
N LEU A 334 7.23 -11.42 4.71
CA LEU A 334 7.51 -10.39 3.72
C LEU A 334 8.82 -10.60 2.97
N TRP A 335 9.94 -10.77 3.67
CA TRP A 335 11.25 -10.76 3.01
C TRP A 335 11.56 -12.04 2.25
N ASN A 336 11.11 -13.18 2.74
CA ASN A 336 11.24 -14.45 2.01
C ASN A 336 10.35 -14.50 0.76
N ASN A 337 9.34 -13.64 0.69
CA ASN A 337 8.35 -13.60 -0.38
C ASN A 337 8.33 -12.27 -1.14
N ARG A 338 9.38 -11.45 -1.05
CA ARG A 338 9.42 -10.09 -1.62
C ARG A 338 9.04 -10.05 -3.10
N ARG A 339 9.30 -11.10 -3.86
CA ARG A 339 8.89 -11.21 -5.26
C ARG A 339 7.38 -11.18 -5.44
N CYS A 340 6.62 -11.73 -4.49
CA CYS A 340 5.16 -11.81 -4.54
C CYS A 340 4.44 -10.68 -3.82
N MET A 341 5.16 -9.81 -3.13
CA MET A 341 4.54 -8.78 -2.28
C MET A 341 4.27 -7.47 -3.00
N ASN A 342 4.89 -7.26 -4.13
CA ASN A 342 4.90 -5.96 -4.79
C ASN A 342 4.36 -6.07 -6.21
N GLU A 343 3.21 -6.72 -6.37
CA GLU A 343 2.48 -6.70 -7.62
C GLU A 343 1.75 -5.37 -7.79
N PRO A 344 1.68 -4.82 -9.01
CA PRO A 344 1.08 -3.52 -9.26
C PRO A 344 -0.46 -3.61 -9.21
N TRP A 345 -1.06 -2.73 -8.43
CA TRP A 345 -2.51 -2.59 -8.30
C TRP A 345 -2.94 -1.14 -8.42
N MET A 346 -4.18 -0.93 -8.75
CA MET A 346 -4.83 0.37 -8.81
C MET A 346 -6.23 0.28 -8.20
N MET A 347 -6.65 1.31 -7.46
CA MET A 347 -8.01 1.38 -6.94
C MET A 347 -8.55 2.82 -6.93
N GLN A 348 -9.87 2.94 -6.96
CA GLN A 348 -10.56 4.20 -6.74
C GLN A 348 -10.44 4.60 -5.26
N MET A 349 -10.26 5.90 -5.01
CA MET A 349 -10.09 6.42 -3.65
C MET A 349 -11.38 6.83 -2.97
N ASP A 350 -12.50 6.89 -3.67
CA ASP A 350 -13.79 7.25 -3.09
C ASP A 350 -14.21 6.24 -2.01
N PRO A 351 -14.37 6.65 -0.74
CA PRO A 351 -14.78 5.75 0.33
C PRO A 351 -16.12 5.07 0.09
N ALA A 352 -17.06 5.73 -0.57
CA ALA A 352 -18.37 5.16 -0.87
C ALA A 352 -18.27 3.97 -1.83
N GLN A 353 -17.28 3.98 -2.71
CA GLN A 353 -17.03 2.91 -3.67
C GLN A 353 -16.23 1.74 -3.09
N GLN A 354 -15.55 1.94 -1.95
CA GLN A 354 -14.78 0.87 -1.28
C GLN A 354 -15.66 -0.03 -0.39
N LEU A 355 -16.91 0.31 -0.20
CA LEU A 355 -17.87 -0.54 0.50
C LEU A 355 -18.21 -1.78 -0.36
N GLY A 356 -18.35 -2.95 0.28
CA GLY A 356 -18.76 -4.18 -0.41
C GLY A 356 -17.63 -5.02 -0.99
N GLY A 357 -16.41 -4.95 -0.43
CA GLY A 357 -15.30 -5.84 -0.78
C GLY A 357 -14.60 -5.47 -2.08
N TYR A 358 -14.56 -4.18 -2.42
CA TYR A 358 -13.78 -3.70 -3.56
C TYR A 358 -12.29 -3.73 -3.25
N SER A 359 -11.53 -4.51 -4.02
CA SER A 359 -10.08 -4.69 -3.86
C SER A 359 -9.23 -3.89 -4.86
N GLY A 360 -9.85 -3.28 -5.87
CA GLY A 360 -9.13 -2.60 -6.95
C GLY A 360 -8.89 -3.50 -8.16
N GLN A 361 -7.89 -3.16 -8.95
CA GLN A 361 -7.54 -3.82 -10.22
C GLN A 361 -6.06 -4.14 -10.29
N PRO A 362 -5.64 -5.39 -10.60
CA PRO A 362 -4.25 -5.70 -10.88
C PRO A 362 -3.82 -5.07 -12.21
N LEU A 363 -2.61 -4.50 -12.24
CA LEU A 363 -2.02 -3.88 -13.43
C LEU A 363 -0.95 -4.78 -14.02
N ILE A 364 -1.34 -5.95 -14.52
CA ILE A 364 -0.44 -6.94 -15.10
C ILE A 364 -0.30 -6.67 -16.60
N ILE A 365 0.81 -6.04 -16.97
CA ILE A 365 1.13 -5.70 -18.36
C ILE A 365 1.75 -6.91 -19.06
N ASP A 366 2.76 -7.49 -18.40
CA ASP A 366 3.50 -8.64 -18.89
C ASP A 366 3.91 -9.50 -17.71
N ARG A 367 3.56 -10.78 -17.74
CA ARG A 367 3.85 -11.72 -16.63
C ARG A 367 5.35 -11.94 -16.39
N ALA A 368 6.20 -11.62 -17.38
CA ALA A 368 7.66 -11.66 -17.22
C ALA A 368 8.22 -10.45 -16.47
N TRP A 369 7.45 -9.38 -16.32
CA TRP A 369 7.86 -8.12 -15.72
C TRP A 369 6.96 -7.73 -14.55
N THR A 370 7.50 -6.93 -13.63
CA THR A 370 6.72 -6.32 -12.54
C THR A 370 7.02 -4.83 -12.43
N VAL A 371 5.99 -4.03 -12.18
CA VAL A 371 6.15 -2.58 -12.03
C VAL A 371 6.81 -2.26 -10.70
N ARG A 372 7.81 -1.38 -10.72
CA ARG A 372 8.63 -0.98 -9.57
C ARG A 372 8.60 0.50 -9.27
N GLY A 373 8.29 1.32 -10.25
CA GLY A 373 8.18 2.76 -10.13
C GLY A 373 6.98 3.26 -10.91
N TRP A 374 6.42 4.36 -10.45
CA TRP A 374 5.24 4.96 -11.03
C TRP A 374 5.28 6.48 -10.90
N SER A 375 4.95 7.18 -11.96
CA SER A 375 4.86 8.63 -11.98
C SER A 375 3.76 9.07 -12.94
N TRP A 376 2.71 9.70 -12.43
CA TRP A 376 1.56 10.11 -13.21
C TRP A 376 1.84 11.31 -14.11
N PHE A 377 1.27 11.32 -15.30
CA PHE A 377 1.10 12.56 -16.06
C PHE A 377 0.06 13.46 -15.39
N PRO A 378 0.20 14.81 -15.52
CA PRO A 378 -0.70 15.75 -14.85
C PRO A 378 -2.18 15.56 -15.17
N ASP A 379 -2.51 15.05 -16.37
CA ASP A 379 -3.87 14.81 -16.83
C ASP A 379 -4.50 13.50 -16.32
N SER A 380 -3.76 12.71 -15.50
CA SER A 380 -4.20 11.43 -14.93
C SER A 380 -4.57 10.33 -15.93
N THR A 381 -4.28 10.52 -17.23
CA THR A 381 -4.58 9.52 -18.27
C THR A 381 -3.42 8.60 -18.61
N ARG A 382 -2.21 8.96 -18.18
CA ARG A 382 -0.97 8.23 -18.46
C ARG A 382 -0.06 8.19 -17.24
N ALA A 383 0.87 7.24 -17.24
CA ALA A 383 1.93 7.17 -16.25
C ALA A 383 3.25 6.70 -16.89
N VAL A 384 4.36 7.24 -16.41
CA VAL A 384 5.69 6.63 -16.62
C VAL A 384 5.81 5.50 -15.61
N ILE A 385 6.15 4.31 -16.08
CA ILE A 385 6.35 3.14 -15.24
C ILE A 385 7.76 2.57 -15.43
N ASN A 386 8.34 2.12 -14.33
CA ASN A 386 9.58 1.36 -14.37
C ASN A 386 9.26 -0.10 -14.07
N GLU A 387 9.69 -0.98 -14.94
CA GLU A 387 9.46 -2.42 -14.81
C GLU A 387 10.79 -3.13 -14.64
N GLN A 388 10.79 -4.13 -13.80
CA GLN A 388 11.92 -5.02 -13.58
C GLN A 388 11.52 -6.44 -14.04
N GLU A 389 12.41 -7.11 -14.76
CA GLU A 389 12.20 -8.50 -15.14
C GLU A 389 12.05 -9.39 -13.91
N ARG A 390 11.11 -10.32 -13.93
CA ARG A 390 10.94 -11.31 -12.88
C ARG A 390 12.01 -12.39 -13.04
N PRO A 391 12.93 -12.53 -12.08
CA PRO A 391 13.94 -13.56 -12.19
C PRO A 391 13.30 -14.96 -12.15
N ALA A 392 13.77 -15.85 -12.99
CA ALA A 392 13.48 -17.27 -12.87
C ALA A 392 14.13 -17.80 -11.58
N GLY A 393 13.33 -18.36 -10.67
CA GLY A 393 13.84 -18.94 -9.41
C GLY A 393 13.76 -18.03 -8.19
N SER A 394 14.55 -18.31 -7.17
CA SER A 394 14.43 -17.83 -5.79
C SER A 394 14.93 -16.41 -5.51
N GLN A 395 15.37 -15.67 -6.50
CA GLN A 395 15.86 -14.31 -6.28
C GLN A 395 14.72 -13.30 -6.40
N GLY A 396 14.46 -12.57 -5.33
CA GLY A 396 13.48 -11.50 -5.32
C GLY A 396 13.86 -10.33 -6.23
N PRO A 397 12.93 -9.43 -6.53
CA PRO A 397 13.23 -8.19 -7.24
C PRO A 397 14.34 -7.41 -6.52
N GLY A 398 15.25 -6.82 -7.28
CA GLY A 398 16.41 -6.09 -6.75
C GLY A 398 17.72 -6.86 -6.81
N ALA A 399 17.78 -8.01 -7.50
CA ALA A 399 19.07 -8.57 -7.89
C ALA A 399 19.82 -7.53 -8.75
N PRO A 400 21.11 -7.28 -8.49
CA PRO A 400 21.86 -6.18 -9.12
C PRO A 400 21.86 -6.19 -10.66
N ASP A 401 21.67 -7.36 -11.27
CA ASP A 401 21.78 -7.57 -12.71
C ASP A 401 20.44 -7.83 -13.39
N THR A 402 19.30 -7.60 -12.71
CA THR A 402 17.97 -7.83 -13.32
C THR A 402 17.66 -6.70 -14.31
N PRO A 403 17.28 -7.03 -15.56
CA PRO A 403 16.95 -6.02 -16.57
C PRO A 403 15.83 -5.08 -16.13
N TRP A 404 15.96 -3.81 -16.51
CA TRP A 404 14.97 -2.77 -16.32
C TRP A 404 14.50 -2.24 -17.67
N ARG A 405 13.24 -1.84 -17.72
CA ARG A 405 12.70 -1.02 -18.81
C ARG A 405 11.80 0.07 -18.25
N THR A 406 11.72 1.17 -18.95
CA THR A 406 10.78 2.27 -18.67
C THR A 406 9.77 2.34 -19.78
N SER A 407 8.50 2.46 -19.42
CA SER A 407 7.39 2.52 -20.39
C SER A 407 6.44 3.67 -20.05
N ILE A 408 5.71 4.15 -21.03
CA ILE A 408 4.53 5.02 -20.83
C ILE A 408 3.30 4.12 -20.91
N LEU A 409 2.57 4.07 -19.82
CA LEU A 409 1.28 3.41 -19.72
C LEU A 409 0.15 4.41 -19.99
N ARG A 410 -0.88 3.98 -20.69
CA ARG A 410 -2.07 4.77 -21.01
C ARG A 410 -3.35 4.08 -20.54
N PHE A 411 -4.29 4.88 -20.04
CA PHE A 411 -5.64 4.48 -19.67
C PHE A 411 -6.64 5.05 -20.70
N PRO A 412 -6.95 4.31 -21.78
CA PRO A 412 -7.69 4.85 -22.92
C PRO A 412 -9.15 5.19 -22.60
N ALA A 413 -9.73 4.64 -21.53
CA ALA A 413 -11.08 4.93 -21.09
C ALA A 413 -11.19 6.18 -20.21
N ARG A 414 -10.07 6.82 -19.85
CA ARG A 414 -10.06 8.05 -19.04
C ARG A 414 -10.15 9.30 -19.90
N ALA A 415 -10.96 10.25 -19.47
CA ALA A 415 -10.85 11.62 -19.94
C ALA A 415 -9.70 12.33 -19.20
N ALA A 416 -9.02 13.24 -19.88
CA ALA A 416 -8.02 14.10 -19.26
C ALA A 416 -8.67 14.94 -18.16
N THR A 417 -8.00 15.02 -17.01
CA THR A 417 -8.44 15.78 -15.85
C THR A 417 -7.47 16.93 -15.57
N THR A 418 -7.93 17.90 -14.81
CA THR A 418 -7.05 18.97 -14.29
C THR A 418 -6.49 18.50 -12.94
N PRO A 419 -5.17 18.63 -12.72
CA PRO A 419 -4.56 18.34 -11.44
C PRO A 419 -5.19 19.19 -10.34
N LEU A 420 -5.25 18.63 -9.11
CA LEU A 420 -5.64 19.43 -7.96
C LEU A 420 -4.62 20.54 -7.73
N SER A 421 -5.12 21.75 -7.44
CA SER A 421 -4.26 22.89 -7.18
C SER A 421 -3.37 22.62 -5.97
N PRO A 422 -2.07 22.98 -6.03
CA PRO A 422 -1.20 22.89 -4.88
C PRO A 422 -1.74 23.69 -3.69
N VAL A 423 -1.59 23.14 -2.50
CA VAL A 423 -2.01 23.76 -1.24
C VAL A 423 -0.78 24.02 -0.40
N HIS A 424 -0.44 25.29 -0.21
CA HIS A 424 0.64 25.68 0.71
C HIS A 424 0.28 25.27 2.13
N GLN A 425 1.22 24.59 2.79
CA GLN A 425 1.08 24.14 4.16
C GLN A 425 1.78 25.13 5.10
N ASP A 426 1.05 25.63 6.09
CA ASP A 426 1.63 26.40 7.18
C ASP A 426 1.93 25.44 8.36
N PRO A 427 3.16 25.39 8.91
CA PRO A 427 3.45 24.61 10.10
C PRO A 427 2.50 24.90 11.26
N ALA A 428 2.04 26.15 11.40
CA ALA A 428 1.06 26.52 12.42
C ALA A 428 -0.32 25.88 12.17
N ALA A 429 -0.72 25.66 10.92
CA ALA A 429 -1.94 24.92 10.58
C ALA A 429 -1.79 23.42 10.84
N ILE A 430 -0.64 22.84 10.55
CA ILE A 430 -0.30 21.45 10.88
C ILE A 430 -0.22 21.25 12.40
N ALA A 431 0.09 22.28 13.15
CA ALA A 431 0.33 22.24 14.59
C ALA A 431 -0.84 21.73 15.44
N LYS A 432 -2.08 21.81 14.97
CA LYS A 432 -3.26 21.44 15.76
C LYS A 432 -3.30 19.98 16.15
N TRP A 433 -2.75 19.11 15.33
CA TRP A 433 -2.78 17.65 15.54
C TRP A 433 -1.40 17.01 15.65
N SER A 434 -0.35 17.68 15.20
CA SER A 434 1.02 17.16 15.27
C SER A 434 1.73 17.64 16.54
N VAL A 435 2.70 16.86 17.02
CA VAL A 435 3.40 17.10 18.28
C VAL A 435 4.80 17.65 18.01
N PRO A 436 5.24 18.77 18.60
CA PRO A 436 6.64 19.18 18.53
C PRO A 436 7.55 18.05 19.00
N VAL A 437 8.65 17.81 18.29
CA VAL A 437 9.53 16.66 18.61
C VAL A 437 10.08 16.70 20.04
N LYS A 438 10.25 17.89 20.62
CA LYS A 438 10.69 18.06 22.02
C LYS A 438 9.66 17.55 23.04
N ASP A 439 8.37 17.54 22.67
CA ASP A 439 7.25 17.14 23.53
C ASP A 439 6.78 15.72 23.21
N PHE A 440 7.33 15.09 22.18
CA PHE A 440 6.99 13.73 21.78
C PHE A 440 7.77 12.69 22.59
N ASN A 441 7.05 11.85 23.34
CA ASN A 441 7.65 10.75 24.08
C ASN A 441 7.17 9.38 23.53
N PRO A 442 7.95 8.73 22.66
CA PRO A 442 7.57 7.44 22.06
C PRO A 442 7.54 6.30 23.08
N MET A 443 8.21 6.46 24.22
CA MET A 443 8.31 5.42 25.26
C MET A 443 7.13 5.42 26.23
N MET A 444 6.29 6.46 26.27
CA MET A 444 5.19 6.54 27.25
C MET A 444 4.28 5.31 27.26
N GLY A 445 4.01 4.71 26.10
CA GLY A 445 3.19 3.52 25.98
C GLY A 445 3.89 2.21 26.37
N ARG A 446 5.21 2.22 26.49
CA ARG A 446 6.05 1.02 26.70
C ARG A 446 6.52 0.86 28.15
N GLN A 447 6.39 1.89 28.96
CA GLN A 447 6.91 1.90 30.34
C GLN A 447 6.05 1.12 31.35
N ALA A 448 4.82 0.73 30.97
CA ALA A 448 3.96 -0.07 31.83
C ALA A 448 4.22 -1.57 31.56
N PRO A 449 4.88 -2.29 32.49
CA PRO A 449 5.26 -3.70 32.29
C PRO A 449 4.04 -4.62 32.15
N LEU A 450 2.91 -4.23 32.71
CA LEU A 450 1.62 -4.92 32.56
C LEU A 450 0.50 -3.89 32.46
N LYS A 451 -0.35 -4.00 31.47
CA LYS A 451 -1.54 -3.16 31.32
C LYS A 451 -2.70 -3.93 30.69
N THR A 452 -3.86 -3.86 31.35
CA THR A 452 -5.11 -4.38 30.79
C THR A 452 -5.88 -3.24 30.12
N LEU A 453 -6.22 -3.44 28.87
CA LEU A 453 -6.97 -2.53 28.02
C LEU A 453 -8.33 -3.14 27.67
N LYS A 454 -9.33 -2.30 27.50
CA LYS A 454 -10.70 -2.72 27.15
C LYS A 454 -10.85 -2.83 25.61
N GLY A 455 -11.65 -3.76 25.17
CA GLY A 455 -12.28 -3.72 23.85
C GLY A 455 -13.37 -2.66 23.82
N LYS A 456 -13.59 -2.02 22.68
CA LYS A 456 -14.62 -0.96 22.55
C LYS A 456 -16.03 -1.46 22.86
N LYS A 457 -16.32 -2.75 22.65
CA LYS A 457 -17.62 -3.37 22.87
C LYS A 457 -17.61 -4.40 24.00
N SER A 458 -16.56 -5.20 24.13
CA SER A 458 -16.45 -6.16 25.24
C SER A 458 -15.02 -6.61 25.50
N GLY A 459 -14.82 -7.26 26.62
CA GLY A 459 -13.61 -7.98 27.00
C GLY A 459 -12.38 -7.10 27.16
N THR A 460 -11.24 -7.76 27.20
CA THR A 460 -9.96 -7.11 27.50
C THR A 460 -8.82 -7.69 26.67
N ALA A 461 -7.77 -6.88 26.45
CA ALA A 461 -6.45 -7.28 26.01
C ALA A 461 -5.45 -6.90 27.10
N THR A 462 -4.82 -7.87 27.75
CA THR A 462 -3.77 -7.63 28.75
C THR A 462 -2.41 -7.74 28.07
N ILE A 463 -1.68 -6.62 28.04
CA ILE A 463 -0.37 -6.50 27.41
C ILE A 463 0.68 -6.65 28.50
N GLN A 464 1.63 -7.54 28.29
CA GLN A 464 2.83 -7.68 29.10
C GLN A 464 4.05 -7.35 28.24
N TYR A 465 4.88 -6.44 28.74
CA TYR A 465 6.10 -6.01 28.09
C TYR A 465 7.30 -6.11 29.04
N LEU A 466 8.33 -6.82 28.62
CA LEU A 466 9.58 -7.02 29.38
C LEU A 466 10.76 -6.77 28.43
N GLY A 467 11.43 -5.63 28.56
CA GLY A 467 12.63 -5.33 27.77
C GLY A 467 12.73 -3.88 27.26
N ALA A 468 13.61 -3.66 26.30
CA ALA A 468 13.76 -2.41 25.56
C ALA A 468 13.16 -2.56 24.16
N TYR A 469 12.90 -1.42 23.48
CA TYR A 469 12.39 -1.44 22.10
C TYR A 469 13.18 -2.42 21.22
N ALA A 470 12.48 -3.18 20.38
CA ALA A 470 13.01 -4.20 19.49
C ALA A 470 13.75 -5.39 20.17
N ILE A 471 13.98 -5.35 21.48
CA ILE A 471 14.63 -6.43 22.22
C ILE A 471 13.84 -6.67 23.50
N GLY A 472 13.32 -7.88 23.67
CA GLY A 472 12.53 -8.22 24.85
C GLY A 472 11.47 -9.26 24.59
N SER A 473 10.49 -9.30 25.48
CA SER A 473 9.34 -10.19 25.38
C SER A 473 8.06 -9.36 25.41
N TYR A 474 7.21 -9.60 24.45
CA TYR A 474 5.87 -9.02 24.33
C TYR A 474 4.85 -10.15 24.39
N ALA A 475 3.83 -10.02 25.22
CA ALA A 475 2.70 -10.92 25.25
C ALA A 475 1.40 -10.12 25.26
N VAL A 476 0.38 -10.65 24.63
CA VAL A 476 -0.98 -10.13 24.65
C VAL A 476 -1.92 -11.27 24.96
N ASP A 477 -2.67 -11.14 26.05
CA ASP A 477 -3.71 -12.08 26.47
C ASP A 477 -5.08 -11.45 26.21
N TYR A 478 -5.85 -12.04 25.28
CA TYR A 478 -7.20 -11.63 24.96
C TYR A 478 -8.21 -12.43 25.76
N THR A 479 -9.18 -11.75 26.37
CA THR A 479 -10.29 -12.37 27.12
C THR A 479 -11.60 -11.81 26.61
N ASN A 480 -12.35 -12.58 25.82
CA ASN A 480 -13.61 -12.20 25.18
C ASN A 480 -13.55 -10.80 24.52
N TYR A 481 -12.39 -10.47 23.94
CA TYR A 481 -12.08 -9.16 23.39
C TYR A 481 -12.88 -8.89 22.11
N SER A 482 -13.50 -7.70 22.02
CA SER A 482 -14.20 -7.27 20.82
C SER A 482 -14.28 -5.74 20.73
N ASP A 483 -13.97 -5.20 19.54
CA ASP A 483 -14.16 -3.78 19.19
C ASP A 483 -15.47 -3.54 18.41
N ASP A 484 -15.99 -4.55 17.71
CA ASP A 484 -17.18 -4.45 16.84
C ASP A 484 -18.45 -5.00 17.50
N GLY A 485 -18.32 -5.81 18.55
CA GLY A 485 -19.45 -6.49 19.22
C GLY A 485 -19.97 -7.70 18.43
N LYS A 486 -19.28 -8.12 17.40
CA LYS A 486 -19.68 -9.21 16.48
C LYS A 486 -18.66 -10.34 16.48
N THR A 487 -17.37 -10.03 16.54
CA THR A 487 -16.27 -10.97 16.60
C THR A 487 -15.59 -10.87 17.95
N PHE A 488 -15.40 -11.99 18.63
CA PHE A 488 -14.84 -12.06 19.98
C PHE A 488 -13.59 -12.95 19.99
N ILE A 489 -12.51 -12.47 20.58
CA ILE A 489 -11.19 -13.11 20.58
C ILE A 489 -10.82 -13.54 21.97
N ASP A 490 -10.31 -14.78 22.09
CA ASP A 490 -9.73 -15.37 23.30
C ASP A 490 -8.35 -15.97 22.98
N GLY A 491 -7.43 -15.93 23.93
CA GLY A 491 -6.12 -16.59 23.82
C GLY A 491 -4.93 -15.66 23.89
N THR A 492 -3.76 -16.19 23.58
CA THR A 492 -2.48 -15.51 23.79
C THR A 492 -1.66 -15.43 22.51
N GLU A 493 -1.02 -14.29 22.31
CA GLU A 493 0.04 -14.08 21.31
C GLU A 493 1.30 -13.54 22.00
N ARG A 494 2.47 -14.05 21.62
CA ARG A 494 3.74 -13.66 22.22
C ARG A 494 4.87 -13.62 21.21
N ILE A 495 5.78 -12.66 21.36
CA ILE A 495 7.07 -12.64 20.67
C ILE A 495 8.20 -12.42 21.67
N VAL A 496 9.31 -13.12 21.46
CA VAL A 496 10.56 -12.94 22.21
C VAL A 496 11.66 -12.62 21.24
N VAL A 497 12.31 -11.48 21.43
CA VAL A 497 13.47 -11.02 20.65
C VAL A 497 14.64 -10.91 21.62
N PRO A 498 15.53 -11.92 21.71
CA PRO A 498 16.58 -11.97 22.73
C PRO A 498 17.66 -10.89 22.51
N ASN A 499 17.95 -10.57 21.26
CA ASN A 499 18.82 -9.45 20.87
C ASN A 499 18.59 -9.09 19.40
N ALA A 500 19.15 -7.98 18.94
CA ALA A 500 18.93 -7.46 17.59
C ALA A 500 19.41 -8.38 16.44
N THR A 501 20.28 -9.34 16.72
CA THR A 501 20.91 -10.22 15.73
C THR A 501 20.51 -11.69 15.84
N ALA A 502 20.00 -12.14 16.99
CA ALA A 502 19.68 -13.54 17.25
C ALA A 502 18.33 -14.00 16.66
N GLY A 503 17.59 -13.09 16.04
CA GLY A 503 16.25 -13.41 15.55
C GLY A 503 15.17 -13.31 16.62
N ALA A 504 14.05 -14.02 16.40
CA ALA A 504 12.90 -13.98 17.30
C ALA A 504 12.17 -15.33 17.36
N ARG A 505 11.44 -15.57 18.45
CA ARG A 505 10.43 -16.62 18.51
C ARG A 505 9.07 -15.98 18.68
N TRP A 506 8.14 -16.31 17.78
CA TRP A 506 6.74 -15.92 17.87
C TRP A 506 5.85 -17.11 18.10
N THR A 507 4.91 -16.97 19.04
CA THR A 507 3.90 -17.99 19.33
C THR A 507 2.52 -17.38 19.36
N ALA A 508 1.51 -18.09 18.88
CA ALA A 508 0.11 -17.71 18.95
C ALA A 508 -0.77 -18.92 19.26
N ASN A 509 -1.78 -18.72 20.09
CA ASN A 509 -2.87 -19.65 20.32
C ASN A 509 -4.14 -18.83 20.56
N LEU A 510 -4.70 -18.33 19.47
CA LEU A 510 -5.88 -17.48 19.46
C LEU A 510 -7.06 -18.23 18.90
N LYS A 511 -8.25 -17.89 19.39
CA LYS A 511 -9.54 -18.36 18.87
C LYS A 511 -10.46 -17.17 18.72
N SER A 512 -11.30 -17.19 17.70
CA SER A 512 -12.38 -16.25 17.53
C SER A 512 -13.74 -16.96 17.42
N LYS A 513 -14.78 -16.25 17.85
CA LYS A 513 -16.18 -16.67 17.74
C LYS A 513 -17.04 -15.50 17.30
N GLY A 514 -18.22 -15.79 16.77
CA GLY A 514 -19.16 -14.77 16.25
C GLY A 514 -19.15 -14.71 14.73
N GLU A 515 -19.23 -13.50 14.17
CA GLU A 515 -19.30 -13.28 12.71
C GLU A 515 -18.05 -13.81 11.98
N ARG A 516 -16.89 -13.70 12.62
CA ARG A 516 -15.63 -14.31 12.15
C ARG A 516 -15.19 -15.35 13.16
N SER A 517 -15.51 -16.61 12.93
CA SER A 517 -15.16 -17.71 13.81
C SER A 517 -13.97 -18.49 13.27
N GLY A 518 -13.03 -18.88 14.16
CA GLY A 518 -11.85 -19.63 13.76
C GLY A 518 -10.71 -19.60 14.77
N TYR A 519 -9.50 -19.77 14.28
CA TYR A 519 -8.31 -19.79 15.14
C TYR A 519 -7.06 -19.33 14.41
N LEU A 520 -6.03 -18.92 15.18
CA LEU A 520 -4.65 -18.75 14.76
C LEU A 520 -3.75 -19.49 15.76
N LYS A 521 -3.00 -20.46 15.25
CA LYS A 521 -2.01 -21.21 16.03
C LYS A 521 -0.66 -21.17 15.34
N GLY A 522 0.40 -20.86 16.06
CA GLY A 522 1.74 -20.86 15.52
C GLY A 522 2.81 -20.96 16.60
N ASP A 523 3.94 -21.53 16.22
CA ASP A 523 5.20 -21.50 16.95
C ASP A 523 6.32 -21.45 15.92
N ILE A 524 6.87 -20.25 15.71
CA ILE A 524 7.88 -19.98 14.69
C ILE A 524 9.12 -19.39 15.36
N THR A 525 10.27 -19.98 15.06
CA THR A 525 11.58 -19.39 15.37
C THR A 525 12.17 -18.81 14.10
N ILE A 526 12.51 -17.54 14.15
CA ILE A 526 13.09 -16.76 13.06
C ILE A 526 14.56 -16.56 13.39
N GLY A 527 15.44 -17.22 12.64
CA GLY A 527 16.89 -17.12 12.83
C GLY A 527 17.53 -16.03 11.95
N ALA A 528 18.87 -16.04 11.94
CA ALA A 528 19.65 -15.19 11.06
C ALA A 528 19.29 -15.41 9.59
N GLN A 529 19.44 -14.38 8.75
CA GLN A 529 19.14 -14.41 7.31
C GLN A 529 17.66 -14.78 6.99
N ASN A 530 16.73 -14.45 7.90
CA ASN A 530 15.30 -14.72 7.75
C ASN A 530 14.93 -16.20 7.58
N LYS A 531 15.79 -17.11 7.99
CA LYS A 531 15.45 -18.54 8.06
C LYS A 531 14.51 -18.77 9.23
N TYR A 532 13.47 -19.53 9.00
CA TYR A 532 12.51 -19.90 10.04
C TYR A 532 12.43 -21.42 10.23
N THR A 533 12.02 -21.81 11.41
CA THR A 533 11.61 -23.18 11.76
C THR A 533 10.31 -23.13 12.53
N GLY A 534 9.54 -24.20 12.50
CA GLY A 534 8.24 -24.25 13.14
C GLY A 534 7.08 -24.19 12.17
N ASP A 535 5.87 -23.99 12.67
CA ASP A 535 4.64 -24.05 11.87
C ASP A 535 3.65 -22.96 12.30
N VAL A 536 2.80 -22.56 11.36
CA VAL A 536 1.68 -21.63 11.60
C VAL A 536 0.46 -22.08 10.80
N LYS A 537 -0.71 -22.01 11.42
CA LYS A 537 -2.01 -22.33 10.83
C LYS A 537 -3.06 -21.36 11.31
N SER A 538 -3.91 -20.94 10.42
CA SER A 538 -5.13 -20.20 10.75
C SER A 538 -6.32 -20.71 9.95
N GLU A 539 -7.51 -20.51 10.51
CA GLU A 539 -8.78 -20.79 9.86
C GLU A 539 -9.75 -19.69 10.26
N ILE A 540 -10.43 -19.13 9.29
CA ILE A 540 -11.53 -18.18 9.52
C ILE A 540 -12.69 -18.54 8.60
N ASN A 541 -13.87 -18.77 9.20
CA ASN A 541 -15.12 -19.12 8.52
C ASN A 541 -14.96 -20.29 7.51
N GLY A 542 -14.12 -21.29 7.87
CA GLY A 542 -13.87 -22.47 7.06
C GLY A 542 -12.76 -22.31 6.01
N LYS A 543 -12.25 -21.11 5.75
CA LYS A 543 -11.06 -20.93 4.90
C LYS A 543 -9.80 -21.17 5.75
N MET A 544 -8.98 -22.12 5.33
CA MET A 544 -7.74 -22.51 6.02
C MET A 544 -6.52 -21.94 5.32
N TYR A 545 -5.56 -21.53 6.12
CA TYR A 545 -4.21 -21.14 5.69
C TYR A 545 -3.18 -21.88 6.53
N SER A 546 -2.08 -22.33 5.93
CA SER A 546 -1.06 -23.08 6.65
C SER A 546 0.33 -22.86 6.08
N GLY A 547 1.31 -22.89 6.99
CA GLY A 547 2.72 -22.71 6.69
C GLY A 547 3.10 -21.26 6.41
N VAL A 548 4.39 -20.96 6.53
CA VAL A 548 4.94 -19.67 6.11
C VAL A 548 5.22 -19.74 4.61
N PRO A 549 4.60 -18.88 3.77
CA PRO A 549 4.81 -18.91 2.33
C PRO A 549 6.29 -18.74 1.98
N THR A 550 6.76 -19.46 0.97
CA THR A 550 8.13 -19.40 0.47
C THR A 550 8.20 -18.72 -0.90
N GLN A 551 9.38 -18.31 -1.33
CA GLN A 551 9.55 -17.75 -2.68
C GLN A 551 9.24 -18.77 -3.80
N ALA A 552 9.43 -20.06 -3.53
CA ALA A 552 9.08 -21.12 -4.48
C ALA A 552 7.58 -21.15 -4.78
N ASP A 553 6.75 -20.74 -3.82
CA ASP A 553 5.30 -20.73 -3.93
C ASP A 553 4.74 -19.42 -4.53
N CYS A 554 5.57 -18.63 -5.18
CA CYS A 554 5.19 -17.33 -5.74
C CYS A 554 4.76 -17.44 -7.22
N PRO A 555 3.48 -17.68 -7.52
CA PRO A 555 3.01 -17.71 -8.89
C PRO A 555 3.08 -16.31 -9.52
N ALA A 556 3.11 -16.23 -10.84
CA ALA A 556 2.85 -14.98 -11.52
C ALA A 556 1.36 -14.63 -11.33
N PRO A 557 1.02 -13.36 -11.09
CA PRO A 557 -0.37 -12.95 -10.91
C PRO A 557 -1.19 -13.23 -12.15
N GLU A 558 -2.49 -13.45 -11.95
CA GLU A 558 -3.41 -13.73 -13.05
C GLU A 558 -3.95 -12.44 -13.65
N ILE A 559 -4.05 -12.44 -14.98
CA ILE A 559 -4.72 -11.37 -15.73
C ILE A 559 -6.23 -11.63 -15.65
N PRO A 560 -7.05 -10.66 -15.18
CA PRO A 560 -8.49 -10.84 -15.07
C PRO A 560 -9.14 -11.21 -16.41
N LYS A 561 -10.05 -12.17 -16.39
CA LYS A 561 -10.77 -12.62 -17.57
C LYS A 561 -12.11 -11.89 -17.71
N LEU A 562 -12.39 -11.37 -18.90
CA LEU A 562 -13.68 -10.78 -19.22
C LEU A 562 -14.77 -11.85 -19.23
N ALA A 563 -15.94 -11.50 -18.73
CA ALA A 563 -17.17 -12.25 -18.84
C ALA A 563 -18.25 -11.37 -19.51
N VAL A 564 -19.04 -11.97 -20.37
CA VAL A 564 -20.13 -11.29 -21.09
C VAL A 564 -21.44 -11.93 -20.73
N SER A 565 -22.43 -11.13 -20.37
CA SER A 565 -23.81 -11.55 -20.15
C SER A 565 -24.76 -10.68 -21.00
N ARG A 566 -25.90 -11.30 -21.41
CA ARG A 566 -26.95 -10.55 -22.13
C ARG A 566 -27.65 -9.57 -21.18
N ALA A 567 -27.92 -8.38 -21.68
CA ALA A 567 -28.71 -7.35 -21.02
C ALA A 567 -29.72 -6.75 -22.01
N ASP A 568 -30.73 -6.06 -21.50
CA ASP A 568 -31.72 -5.39 -22.36
C ASP A 568 -31.04 -4.35 -23.24
N GLY A 569 -31.20 -4.51 -24.56
CA GLY A 569 -30.58 -3.62 -25.56
C GLY A 569 -29.09 -3.85 -25.82
N GLY A 570 -28.47 -4.91 -25.26
CA GLY A 570 -27.06 -5.14 -25.48
C GLY A 570 -26.44 -6.21 -24.59
N VAL A 571 -25.23 -5.96 -24.13
CA VAL A 571 -24.48 -6.85 -23.22
C VAL A 571 -23.87 -6.10 -22.05
N LEU A 572 -23.72 -6.80 -20.94
CA LEU A 572 -22.93 -6.39 -19.81
C LEU A 572 -21.59 -7.13 -19.81
N VAL A 573 -20.50 -6.40 -19.65
CA VAL A 573 -19.13 -6.93 -19.55
C VAL A 573 -18.62 -6.73 -18.13
N THR A 574 -18.19 -7.81 -17.52
CA THR A 574 -17.63 -7.83 -16.17
C THR A 574 -16.30 -8.58 -16.13
N ALA A 575 -15.55 -8.44 -15.05
CA ALA A 575 -14.42 -9.30 -14.75
C ALA A 575 -14.35 -9.59 -13.24
N MET A 576 -13.88 -10.79 -12.90
CA MET A 576 -13.54 -11.15 -11.53
C MET A 576 -12.10 -10.78 -11.28
N VAL A 577 -11.85 -10.08 -10.17
CA VAL A 577 -10.49 -9.82 -9.68
C VAL A 577 -10.26 -10.59 -8.38
N PRO A 578 -9.01 -10.95 -8.06
CA PRO A 578 -8.68 -11.53 -6.77
C PRO A 578 -9.19 -10.66 -5.61
N GLU A 579 -9.60 -11.27 -4.53
CA GLU A 579 -10.14 -10.66 -3.31
C GLU A 579 -11.52 -9.98 -3.44
N ASP A 580 -12.07 -9.81 -4.63
CA ASP A 580 -13.43 -9.33 -4.78
C ASP A 580 -14.47 -10.44 -4.60
N ALA A 581 -15.51 -10.13 -3.86
CA ALA A 581 -16.62 -11.08 -3.64
C ALA A 581 -17.51 -11.22 -4.89
N ASN A 582 -17.56 -10.21 -5.75
CA ASN A 582 -18.46 -10.13 -6.91
C ASN A 582 -17.69 -9.65 -8.15
N PRO A 583 -18.14 -10.06 -9.36
CA PRO A 583 -17.62 -9.51 -10.60
C PRO A 583 -17.82 -7.99 -10.68
N ARG A 584 -16.83 -7.28 -11.19
CA ARG A 584 -16.88 -5.82 -11.40
C ARG A 584 -17.19 -5.47 -12.85
N PRO A 585 -17.96 -4.41 -13.11
CA PRO A 585 -18.13 -3.89 -14.48
C PRO A 585 -16.79 -3.49 -15.06
N VAL A 586 -16.62 -3.62 -16.37
CA VAL A 586 -15.40 -3.18 -17.07
C VAL A 586 -15.79 -2.16 -18.12
N ARG A 587 -15.36 -0.89 -17.95
CA ARG A 587 -15.56 0.18 -18.92
C ARG A 587 -14.53 0.12 -20.05
N GLY A 588 -14.83 0.73 -21.18
CA GLY A 588 -13.87 0.87 -22.27
C GLY A 588 -13.55 -0.44 -23.02
N VAL A 589 -14.32 -1.51 -22.81
CA VAL A 589 -14.16 -2.78 -23.52
C VAL A 589 -14.78 -2.68 -24.90
N LYS A 590 -14.02 -3.04 -25.93
CA LYS A 590 -14.55 -3.21 -27.28
C LYS A 590 -15.36 -4.50 -27.38
N VAL A 591 -16.64 -4.35 -27.68
CA VAL A 591 -17.58 -5.46 -27.88
C VAL A 591 -17.96 -5.52 -29.37
N THR A 592 -17.92 -6.71 -29.96
CA THR A 592 -18.38 -6.95 -31.34
C THR A 592 -19.35 -8.11 -31.39
N ALA A 593 -20.43 -7.96 -32.16
CA ALA A 593 -21.43 -9.00 -32.41
C ALA A 593 -21.82 -8.96 -33.89
N GLY A 594 -21.30 -9.89 -34.69
CA GLY A 594 -21.44 -9.84 -36.16
C GLY A 594 -20.85 -8.54 -36.73
N GLN A 595 -21.68 -7.71 -37.34
CA GLN A 595 -21.27 -6.41 -37.88
C GLN A 595 -21.45 -5.24 -36.90
N SER A 596 -22.07 -5.47 -35.76
CA SER A 596 -22.28 -4.45 -34.72
C SER A 596 -21.07 -4.36 -33.79
N SER A 597 -20.70 -3.14 -33.42
CA SER A 597 -19.60 -2.88 -32.48
C SER A 597 -19.94 -1.71 -31.57
N ALA A 598 -19.63 -1.83 -30.29
CA ALA A 598 -19.77 -0.78 -29.28
C ALA A 598 -18.65 -0.87 -28.25
N THR A 599 -18.50 0.19 -27.45
CA THR A 599 -17.60 0.22 -26.31
C THR A 599 -18.42 0.29 -25.03
N THR A 600 -18.02 -0.42 -23.99
CA THR A 600 -18.74 -0.40 -22.70
C THR A 600 -18.61 0.94 -21.98
N ASP A 601 -19.69 1.36 -21.35
CA ASP A 601 -19.75 2.53 -20.46
C ASP A 601 -19.19 2.22 -19.04
N ASP A 602 -19.34 3.17 -18.11
CA ASP A 602 -18.87 3.04 -16.70
C ASP A 602 -19.62 1.95 -15.91
N HIS A 603 -20.72 1.43 -16.44
CA HIS A 603 -21.47 0.31 -15.87
C HIS A 603 -21.12 -1.03 -16.55
N GLY A 604 -20.15 -1.04 -17.46
CA GLY A 604 -19.79 -2.21 -18.26
C GLY A 604 -20.82 -2.57 -19.35
N PHE A 605 -21.78 -1.69 -19.63
CA PHE A 605 -22.82 -1.94 -20.64
C PHE A 605 -22.38 -1.47 -22.04
N ALA A 606 -22.59 -2.34 -23.03
CA ALA A 606 -22.41 -2.00 -24.44
C ALA A 606 -23.73 -2.20 -25.21
N ASN A 607 -24.23 -1.13 -25.81
CA ASN A 607 -25.39 -1.18 -26.68
C ASN A 607 -24.97 -1.75 -28.04
N VAL A 608 -25.24 -3.03 -28.26
CA VAL A 608 -24.85 -3.78 -29.46
C VAL A 608 -25.99 -4.69 -29.90
N ALA A 609 -26.32 -4.66 -31.19
CA ALA A 609 -27.34 -5.54 -31.74
C ALA A 609 -26.91 -7.02 -31.62
N LEU A 610 -27.80 -7.84 -31.09
CA LEU A 610 -27.55 -9.28 -30.82
C LEU A 610 -28.45 -10.15 -31.72
N PRO A 611 -28.07 -10.41 -32.98
CA PRO A 611 -28.82 -11.34 -33.81
C PRO A 611 -28.83 -12.76 -33.17
N PRO A 612 -29.90 -13.56 -33.37
CA PRO A 612 -29.93 -14.94 -32.89
C PRO A 612 -28.71 -15.74 -33.38
N GLY A 613 -28.03 -16.45 -32.47
CA GLY A 613 -26.83 -17.21 -32.78
C GLY A 613 -25.56 -16.38 -33.03
N ALA A 614 -25.59 -15.07 -32.77
CA ALA A 614 -24.41 -14.24 -32.92
C ALA A 614 -23.32 -14.61 -31.93
N THR A 615 -22.08 -14.61 -32.38
CA THR A 615 -20.91 -14.66 -31.51
C THR A 615 -20.59 -13.24 -31.04
N VAL A 616 -20.56 -13.06 -29.72
CA VAL A 616 -20.14 -11.79 -29.09
C VAL A 616 -18.70 -11.95 -28.62
N ASN A 617 -17.84 -11.05 -29.06
CA ASN A 617 -16.45 -10.98 -28.62
C ASN A 617 -16.26 -9.71 -27.77
N ALA A 618 -15.61 -9.84 -26.63
CA ALA A 618 -15.19 -8.72 -25.78
C ALA A 618 -13.67 -8.75 -25.63
N GLN A 619 -13.04 -7.59 -25.88
CA GLN A 619 -11.60 -7.43 -25.85
C GLN A 619 -11.22 -6.07 -25.24
N ALA A 620 -10.23 -6.11 -24.34
CA ALA A 620 -9.61 -4.92 -23.78
C ALA A 620 -8.17 -5.28 -23.33
N ASP A 621 -7.25 -4.34 -23.48
CA ASP A 621 -5.89 -4.49 -22.99
C ASP A 621 -5.88 -4.56 -21.45
N GLY A 622 -5.01 -5.39 -20.87
CA GLY A 622 -4.99 -5.67 -19.44
C GLY A 622 -5.99 -6.73 -18.99
N PHE A 623 -6.75 -7.33 -19.91
CA PHE A 623 -7.72 -8.40 -19.65
C PHE A 623 -7.56 -9.55 -20.62
N GLN A 624 -7.92 -10.75 -20.17
CA GLN A 624 -8.10 -11.89 -21.06
C GLN A 624 -9.43 -11.73 -21.81
N SER A 625 -9.37 -11.74 -23.15
CA SER A 625 -10.55 -11.64 -24.01
C SER A 625 -11.49 -12.83 -23.81
N THR A 626 -12.77 -12.63 -24.13
CA THR A 626 -13.79 -13.68 -24.11
C THR A 626 -14.65 -13.67 -25.37
N SER A 627 -15.19 -14.83 -25.71
CA SER A 627 -16.15 -15.01 -26.81
C SER A 627 -17.28 -15.91 -26.32
N ILE A 628 -18.53 -15.48 -26.53
CA ILE A 628 -19.72 -16.27 -26.21
C ILE A 628 -20.67 -16.32 -27.40
N GLN A 629 -21.43 -17.41 -27.53
CA GLN A 629 -22.58 -17.47 -28.44
C GLN A 629 -23.84 -17.04 -27.70
N VAL A 630 -24.57 -16.12 -28.29
CA VAL A 630 -25.89 -15.72 -27.80
C VAL A 630 -26.87 -16.79 -28.24
N ALA A 631 -27.49 -17.50 -27.26
CA ALA A 631 -28.51 -18.48 -27.56
C ALA A 631 -29.62 -17.83 -28.39
N GLY A 632 -30.02 -18.46 -29.50
CA GLY A 632 -31.22 -18.08 -30.22
C GLY A 632 -32.44 -18.23 -29.31
N SER A 633 -33.25 -17.18 -29.25
CA SER A 633 -34.54 -17.21 -28.54
C SER A 633 -35.54 -18.07 -29.29
#